data_580049c6b499eeffe80e3bdd6a7f638c
#
_entry.id   580049c6b499eeffe80e3bdd6a7f638c
#
_cell.length_a   1.000
_cell.length_b   1.000
_cell.length_c   1.000
_cell.angle_alpha   90.00
_cell.angle_beta   90.00
_cell.angle_gamma   90.00
#
_symmetry.space_group_name_H-M   'P 1'
#
loop_
_entity.id
_entity.type
_entity.pdbx_description
1 polymer ?
#
loop_
_entity_poly.entity_id
_entity_poly.type
_entity_poly.pdbx_seq_one_letter_code
_entity_poly.pdbx_strand_id
1 'polypeptide(L)'
;MLHIFSYSIKTGVKQWRVVLTAYIIQWCLAFTVGMQVYEVLEASIGRSLELRKLLQHYDHTVLTDFLSVHGASITPLIGQLRWLLPVWLFFSVFVNGGMLYCAAFPGQTSWRAFWQGGSAYFFPFLKFALFFLALALVWTVAVWLPVAANLESALEDLPSEQYVVWGVSGIAAIWLAGLAVLLVWSALSRLQCLQQGTLFMNSLKLGGRLFWNKKTRMLGLLAGLAGVQILVTAGYWLLESSGGMTSPLSVLVFFGAQQLVVVCRILIRQMWYAGMAVA
;
A
#
# COMPACT_ATOMS: atom_id res chain seq x y z
N MET A 1 -10.74 -17.57 15.83
CA MET A 1 -9.72 -16.68 15.23
C MET A 1 -8.47 -17.41 14.77
N LEU A 2 -7.81 -18.18 15.64
CA LEU A 2 -6.57 -18.92 15.30
C LEU A 2 -6.73 -19.85 14.08
N HIS A 3 -7.86 -20.53 13.93
CA HIS A 3 -8.11 -21.40 12.79
C HIS A 3 -8.16 -20.64 11.45
N ILE A 4 -8.82 -19.44 11.42
CA ILE A 4 -8.89 -18.61 10.21
C ILE A 4 -7.50 -18.07 9.87
N PHE A 5 -6.73 -17.65 10.87
CA PHE A 5 -5.37 -17.14 10.70
C PHE A 5 -4.43 -18.24 10.15
N SER A 6 -4.47 -19.45 10.74
CA SER A 6 -3.69 -20.59 10.25
C SER A 6 -4.08 -21.01 8.83
N TYR A 7 -5.38 -21.00 8.51
CA TYR A 7 -5.87 -21.26 7.16
C TYR A 7 -5.38 -20.19 6.15
N SER A 8 -5.47 -18.91 6.53
CA SER A 8 -4.97 -17.79 5.72
C SER A 8 -3.51 -17.96 5.33
N ILE A 9 -2.67 -18.30 6.31
CA ILE A 9 -1.23 -18.52 6.09
C ILE A 9 -1.00 -19.70 5.15
N LYS A 10 -1.59 -20.86 5.46
CA LYS A 10 -1.41 -22.07 4.64
C LYS A 10 -1.85 -21.85 3.19
N THR A 11 -3.01 -21.22 3.00
CA THR A 11 -3.55 -20.97 1.66
C THR A 11 -2.76 -19.89 0.93
N GLY A 12 -2.38 -18.81 1.61
CA GLY A 12 -1.56 -17.75 1.01
C GLY A 12 -0.19 -18.26 0.53
N VAL A 13 0.50 -19.06 1.36
CA VAL A 13 1.78 -19.67 0.98
C VAL A 13 1.62 -20.68 -0.19
N LYS A 14 0.55 -21.48 -0.19
CA LYS A 14 0.26 -22.41 -1.29
C LYS A 14 0.05 -21.67 -2.61
N GLN A 15 -0.43 -20.44 -2.58
CA GLN A 15 -0.68 -19.59 -3.74
C GLN A 15 0.53 -18.73 -4.14
N TRP A 16 1.77 -19.16 -3.85
CA TRP A 16 3.01 -18.43 -4.12
C TRP A 16 3.15 -17.99 -5.59
N ARG A 17 2.60 -18.76 -6.55
CA ARG A 17 2.59 -18.40 -7.98
C ARG A 17 1.81 -17.12 -8.26
N VAL A 18 0.68 -16.91 -7.58
CA VAL A 18 -0.14 -15.70 -7.67
C VAL A 18 0.63 -14.51 -7.09
N VAL A 19 1.31 -14.72 -5.96
CA VAL A 19 2.16 -13.71 -5.31
C VAL A 19 3.31 -13.31 -6.23
N LEU A 20 3.98 -14.29 -6.85
CA LEU A 20 5.07 -14.04 -7.79
C LEU A 20 4.59 -13.25 -9.03
N THR A 21 3.41 -13.60 -9.57
CA THR A 21 2.81 -12.87 -10.69
C THR A 21 2.56 -11.41 -10.34
N ALA A 22 1.93 -11.18 -9.19
CA ALA A 22 1.65 -9.84 -8.71
C ALA A 22 2.95 -9.04 -8.46
N TYR A 23 3.98 -9.70 -7.94
CA TYR A 23 5.30 -9.13 -7.73
C TYR A 23 5.94 -8.71 -9.06
N ILE A 24 5.97 -9.58 -10.07
CA ILE A 24 6.56 -9.29 -11.38
C ILE A 24 5.88 -8.08 -12.03
N ILE A 25 4.53 -8.01 -11.99
CA ILE A 25 3.78 -6.87 -12.54
C ILE A 25 4.17 -5.57 -11.81
N GLN A 26 4.24 -5.60 -10.48
CA GLN A 26 4.63 -4.42 -9.70
C GLN A 26 6.09 -4.03 -9.94
N TRP A 27 6.97 -5.01 -10.08
CA TRP A 27 8.38 -4.78 -10.37
C TRP A 27 8.57 -4.14 -11.75
N CYS A 28 7.87 -4.62 -12.79
CA CYS A 28 7.92 -4.01 -14.13
C CYS A 28 7.44 -2.56 -14.11
N LEU A 29 6.36 -2.25 -13.37
CA LEU A 29 5.88 -0.88 -13.21
C LEU A 29 6.89 0.01 -12.48
N ALA A 30 7.47 -0.50 -11.38
CA ALA A 30 8.48 0.24 -10.62
C ALA A 30 9.74 0.47 -11.46
N PHE A 31 10.15 -0.49 -12.27
CA PHE A 31 11.31 -0.40 -13.13
C PHE A 31 11.15 0.68 -14.22
N THR A 32 9.98 0.75 -14.86
CA THR A 32 9.72 1.80 -15.88
C THR A 32 9.84 3.21 -15.31
N VAL A 33 9.37 3.42 -14.08
CA VAL A 33 9.50 4.71 -13.38
C VAL A 33 10.94 4.94 -12.89
N GLY A 34 11.54 3.89 -12.34
CA GLY A 34 12.91 3.94 -11.81
C GLY A 34 13.94 4.31 -12.87
N MET A 35 13.80 3.80 -14.10
CA MET A 35 14.69 4.15 -15.21
C MET A 35 14.63 5.65 -15.55
N GLN A 36 13.44 6.24 -15.58
CA GLN A 36 13.30 7.67 -15.88
C GLN A 36 13.89 8.54 -14.77
N VAL A 37 13.68 8.15 -13.50
CA VAL A 37 14.30 8.85 -12.37
C VAL A 37 15.83 8.72 -12.42
N TYR A 38 16.34 7.54 -12.75
CA TYR A 38 17.76 7.29 -12.88
C TYR A 38 18.40 8.18 -13.98
N GLU A 39 17.80 8.24 -15.18
CA GLU A 39 18.30 9.07 -16.28
C GLU A 39 18.39 10.55 -15.90
N VAL A 40 17.37 11.09 -15.19
CA VAL A 40 17.39 12.49 -14.74
C VAL A 40 18.42 12.71 -13.64
N LEU A 41 18.56 11.79 -12.70
CA LEU A 41 19.59 11.87 -11.65
C LEU A 41 20.99 11.76 -12.23
N GLU A 42 21.22 10.85 -13.17
CA GLU A 42 22.52 10.71 -13.84
C GLU A 42 22.89 11.98 -14.63
N ALA A 43 21.94 12.57 -15.34
CA ALA A 43 22.15 13.81 -16.08
C ALA A 43 22.44 15.01 -15.16
N SER A 44 21.82 15.07 -13.97
CA SER A 44 21.93 16.20 -13.06
C SER A 44 23.08 16.07 -12.05
N ILE A 45 23.30 14.88 -11.48
CA ILE A 45 24.25 14.68 -10.36
C ILE A 45 25.30 13.60 -10.65
N GLY A 46 25.22 12.88 -11.78
CA GLY A 46 26.03 11.68 -12.05
C GLY A 46 27.55 11.89 -11.97
N ARG A 47 28.02 13.14 -12.03
CA ARG A 47 29.44 13.51 -11.91
C ARG A 47 29.74 14.41 -10.70
N SER A 48 28.78 14.64 -9.81
CA SER A 48 28.95 15.50 -8.64
C SER A 48 29.48 14.70 -7.44
N LEU A 49 30.50 15.25 -6.79
CA LEU A 49 31.02 14.72 -5.52
C LEU A 49 30.00 14.86 -4.36
N GLU A 50 28.96 15.68 -4.52
CA GLU A 50 27.95 15.94 -3.54
C GLU A 50 26.96 14.77 -3.38
N LEU A 51 26.79 13.93 -4.42
CA LEU A 51 26.01 12.69 -4.33
C LEU A 51 26.55 11.80 -3.19
N ARG A 52 27.85 11.74 -3.00
CA ARG A 52 28.48 10.96 -1.94
C ARG A 52 28.15 11.50 -0.54
N LYS A 53 28.03 12.82 -0.40
CA LYS A 53 27.62 13.47 0.86
C LYS A 53 26.15 13.19 1.19
N LEU A 54 25.26 13.30 0.19
CA LEU A 54 23.82 12.98 0.33
C LEU A 54 23.56 11.52 0.73
N LEU A 55 24.39 10.59 0.24
CA LEU A 55 24.28 9.17 0.59
C LEU A 55 24.83 8.83 1.99
N GLN A 56 25.76 9.64 2.53
CA GLN A 56 26.35 9.40 3.84
C GLN A 56 25.59 10.08 4.98
N HIS A 57 25.16 11.32 4.76
CA HIS A 57 24.35 12.08 5.73
C HIS A 57 23.34 12.92 4.99
N TYR A 58 22.06 12.79 5.40
CA TYR A 58 21.01 13.69 4.90
C TYR A 58 21.31 15.11 5.36
N ASP A 59 21.71 15.97 4.41
CA ASP A 59 21.89 17.40 4.62
C ASP A 59 20.81 18.16 3.87
N HIS A 60 19.96 18.85 4.63
CA HIS A 60 18.86 19.65 4.08
C HIS A 60 19.36 20.75 3.14
N THR A 61 20.55 21.32 3.44
CA THR A 61 21.16 22.38 2.64
C THR A 61 21.54 21.88 1.26
N VAL A 62 22.17 20.71 1.19
CA VAL A 62 22.57 20.06 -0.07
C VAL A 62 21.33 19.69 -0.90
N LEU A 63 20.24 19.23 -0.27
CA LEU A 63 19.00 18.94 -0.97
C LEU A 63 18.36 20.23 -1.51
N THR A 64 18.36 21.31 -0.73
CA THR A 64 17.78 22.59 -1.13
C THR A 64 18.55 23.22 -2.28
N ASP A 65 19.88 23.18 -2.23
CA ASP A 65 20.76 23.64 -3.31
C ASP A 65 20.57 22.79 -4.57
N PHE A 66 20.46 21.46 -4.41
CA PHE A 66 20.15 20.58 -5.52
C PHE A 66 18.82 20.92 -6.18
N LEU A 67 17.75 21.13 -5.39
CA LEU A 67 16.45 21.51 -5.90
C LEU A 67 16.45 22.90 -6.54
N SER A 68 17.26 23.85 -6.03
CA SER A 68 17.36 25.19 -6.61
C SER A 68 18.10 25.21 -7.96
N VAL A 69 19.18 24.43 -8.07
CA VAL A 69 20.01 24.38 -9.28
C VAL A 69 19.40 23.45 -10.35
N HIS A 70 18.87 22.30 -9.94
CA HIS A 70 18.36 21.25 -10.83
C HIS A 70 16.83 21.15 -10.87
N GLY A 71 16.10 22.05 -10.21
CA GLY A 71 14.63 22.04 -10.15
C GLY A 71 13.96 22.04 -11.54
N ALA A 72 14.55 22.72 -12.53
CA ALA A 72 14.07 22.71 -13.91
C ALA A 72 14.11 21.30 -14.54
N SER A 73 15.08 20.46 -14.18
CA SER A 73 15.20 19.07 -14.66
C SER A 73 14.25 18.12 -13.93
N ILE A 74 13.85 18.45 -12.70
CA ILE A 74 12.94 17.63 -11.85
C ILE A 74 11.47 17.92 -12.18
N THR A 75 11.13 19.14 -12.58
CA THR A 75 9.76 19.53 -12.92
C THR A 75 9.08 18.60 -13.93
N PRO A 76 9.72 18.14 -15.03
CA PRO A 76 9.14 17.16 -15.93
C PRO A 76 8.84 15.80 -15.26
N LEU A 77 9.68 15.33 -14.33
CA LEU A 77 9.44 14.10 -13.56
C LEU A 77 8.18 14.22 -12.70
N ILE A 78 8.00 15.35 -12.02
CA ILE A 78 6.78 15.61 -11.22
C ILE A 78 5.55 15.62 -12.14
N GLY A 79 5.67 16.18 -13.34
CA GLY A 79 4.63 16.13 -14.36
C GLY A 79 4.25 14.71 -14.78
N GLN A 80 5.25 13.84 -14.95
CA GLN A 80 5.04 12.43 -15.30
C GLN A 80 4.44 11.62 -14.13
N LEU A 81 4.76 11.94 -12.88
CA LEU A 81 4.17 11.30 -11.70
C LEU A 81 2.65 11.45 -11.64
N ARG A 82 2.08 12.52 -12.22
CA ARG A 82 0.61 12.70 -12.30
C ARG A 82 -0.05 11.57 -13.10
N TRP A 83 0.57 11.09 -14.16
CA TRP A 83 0.07 9.99 -14.97
C TRP A 83 0.29 8.63 -14.33
N LEU A 84 1.27 8.53 -13.46
CA LEU A 84 1.55 7.29 -12.74
C LEU A 84 0.41 6.88 -11.80
N LEU A 85 -0.26 7.85 -11.16
CA LEU A 85 -1.38 7.57 -10.26
C LEU A 85 -2.54 6.82 -10.94
N PRO A 86 -3.10 7.30 -12.08
CA PRO A 86 -4.15 6.54 -12.77
C PRO A 86 -3.64 5.19 -13.30
N VAL A 87 -2.44 5.13 -13.86
CA VAL A 87 -1.84 3.88 -14.32
C VAL A 87 -1.72 2.88 -13.17
N TRP A 88 -1.18 3.31 -12.03
CA TRP A 88 -1.07 2.47 -10.84
C TRP A 88 -2.45 2.02 -10.34
N LEU A 89 -3.46 2.89 -10.37
CA LEU A 89 -4.84 2.54 -10.00
C LEU A 89 -5.38 1.40 -10.87
N PHE A 90 -5.25 1.52 -12.20
CA PHE A 90 -5.71 0.48 -13.14
C PHE A 90 -5.00 -0.86 -12.89
N PHE A 91 -3.67 -0.84 -12.79
CA PHE A 91 -2.92 -2.06 -12.48
C PHE A 91 -3.25 -2.64 -11.11
N SER A 92 -3.43 -1.79 -10.10
CA SER A 92 -3.84 -2.22 -8.76
C SER A 92 -5.20 -2.91 -8.78
N VAL A 93 -6.18 -2.37 -9.50
CA VAL A 93 -7.51 -3.00 -9.66
C VAL A 93 -7.40 -4.35 -10.33
N PHE A 94 -6.61 -4.44 -11.41
CA PHE A 94 -6.38 -5.69 -12.14
C PHE A 94 -5.72 -6.76 -11.26
N VAL A 95 -4.61 -6.42 -10.62
CA VAL A 95 -3.85 -7.35 -9.74
C VAL A 95 -4.73 -7.80 -8.56
N ASN A 96 -5.45 -6.87 -7.91
CA ASN A 96 -6.36 -7.22 -6.83
C ASN A 96 -7.50 -8.14 -7.30
N GLY A 97 -8.00 -7.94 -8.52
CA GLY A 97 -8.99 -8.82 -9.15
C GLY A 97 -8.50 -10.24 -9.29
N GLY A 98 -7.32 -10.43 -9.86
CA GLY A 98 -6.67 -11.73 -10.01
C GLY A 98 -6.36 -12.42 -8.68
N MET A 99 -5.82 -11.67 -7.72
CA MET A 99 -5.50 -12.17 -6.38
C MET A 99 -6.75 -12.63 -5.63
N LEU A 100 -7.81 -11.80 -5.62
CA LEU A 100 -9.06 -12.11 -4.93
C LEU A 100 -9.79 -13.30 -5.59
N TYR A 101 -9.76 -13.40 -6.92
CA TYR A 101 -10.32 -14.53 -7.64
C TYR A 101 -9.66 -15.85 -7.24
N CYS A 102 -8.31 -15.91 -7.25
CA CYS A 102 -7.56 -17.09 -6.82
C CYS A 102 -7.76 -17.41 -5.33
N ALA A 103 -7.99 -16.41 -4.49
CA ALA A 103 -8.29 -16.61 -3.06
C ALA A 103 -9.69 -17.18 -2.84
N ALA A 104 -10.69 -16.71 -3.60
CA ALA A 104 -12.07 -17.17 -3.50
C ALA A 104 -12.28 -18.58 -4.06
N PHE A 105 -11.48 -18.97 -5.06
CA PHE A 105 -11.56 -20.28 -5.72
C PHE A 105 -10.21 -21.05 -5.60
N PRO A 106 -9.90 -21.61 -4.43
CA PRO A 106 -8.58 -22.21 -4.16
C PRO A 106 -8.24 -23.42 -5.03
N GLY A 107 -9.21 -24.02 -5.75
CA GLY A 107 -8.97 -25.05 -6.75
C GLY A 107 -8.44 -24.52 -8.09
N GLN A 108 -8.52 -23.23 -8.34
CA GLN A 108 -8.13 -22.57 -9.60
C GLN A 108 -6.91 -21.66 -9.41
N THR A 109 -5.86 -22.12 -8.77
CA THR A 109 -4.65 -21.33 -8.47
C THR A 109 -3.62 -21.39 -9.59
N SER A 110 -4.02 -21.11 -10.82
CA SER A 110 -3.14 -21.11 -11.99
C SER A 110 -2.85 -19.69 -12.45
N TRP A 111 -1.77 -19.50 -13.19
CA TRP A 111 -1.47 -18.27 -13.92
C TRP A 111 -2.68 -17.83 -14.76
N ARG A 112 -3.30 -18.76 -15.47
CA ARG A 112 -4.49 -18.50 -16.30
C ARG A 112 -5.67 -17.97 -15.46
N ALA A 113 -5.91 -18.55 -14.29
CA ALA A 113 -6.99 -18.11 -13.39
C ALA A 113 -6.76 -16.68 -12.87
N PHE A 114 -5.50 -16.31 -12.58
CA PHE A 114 -5.15 -14.95 -12.17
C PHE A 114 -5.51 -13.93 -13.26
N TRP A 115 -5.09 -14.18 -14.51
CA TRP A 115 -5.38 -13.29 -15.64
C TRP A 115 -6.88 -13.23 -15.94
N GLN A 116 -7.56 -14.37 -15.90
CA GLN A 116 -9.00 -14.46 -16.08
C GLN A 116 -9.76 -13.66 -15.00
N GLY A 117 -9.39 -13.82 -13.74
CA GLY A 117 -10.01 -13.06 -12.64
C GLY A 117 -9.75 -11.55 -12.74
N GLY A 118 -8.51 -11.17 -13.09
CA GLY A 118 -8.13 -9.78 -13.31
C GLY A 118 -8.91 -9.11 -14.44
N SER A 119 -9.08 -9.80 -15.58
CA SER A 119 -9.77 -9.24 -16.75
C SER A 119 -11.29 -9.26 -16.60
N ALA A 120 -11.89 -10.37 -16.18
CA ALA A 120 -13.34 -10.53 -16.07
C ALA A 120 -13.97 -9.56 -15.05
N TYR A 121 -13.27 -9.32 -13.93
CA TYR A 121 -13.78 -8.46 -12.86
C TYR A 121 -13.17 -7.05 -12.85
N PHE A 122 -12.43 -6.66 -13.89
CA PHE A 122 -11.77 -5.36 -13.96
C PHE A 122 -12.75 -4.19 -13.80
N PHE A 123 -13.76 -4.09 -14.67
CA PHE A 123 -14.72 -2.98 -14.64
C PHE A 123 -15.59 -2.94 -13.38
N PRO A 124 -16.16 -4.07 -12.90
CA PRO A 124 -16.81 -4.08 -11.59
C PRO A 124 -15.92 -3.59 -10.46
N PHE A 125 -14.68 -4.07 -10.40
CA PHE A 125 -13.75 -3.70 -9.33
C PHE A 125 -13.22 -2.28 -9.45
N LEU A 126 -13.14 -1.74 -10.66
CA LEU A 126 -12.82 -0.32 -10.88
C LEU A 126 -13.91 0.58 -10.29
N LYS A 127 -15.20 0.23 -10.47
CA LYS A 127 -16.32 0.97 -9.83
C LYS A 127 -16.20 0.96 -8.30
N PHE A 128 -15.88 -0.20 -7.70
CA PHE A 128 -15.62 -0.27 -6.25
C PHE A 128 -14.40 0.55 -5.85
N ALA A 129 -13.31 0.50 -6.63
CA ALA A 129 -12.10 1.26 -6.34
C ALA A 129 -12.36 2.77 -6.32
N LEU A 130 -13.04 3.29 -7.34
CA LEU A 130 -13.40 4.71 -7.44
C LEU A 130 -14.36 5.14 -6.33
N PHE A 131 -15.38 4.34 -6.03
CA PHE A 131 -16.32 4.62 -4.95
C PHE A 131 -15.63 4.69 -3.59
N PHE A 132 -14.83 3.68 -3.24
CA PHE A 132 -14.13 3.67 -1.96
C PHE A 132 -12.99 4.67 -1.89
N LEU A 133 -12.36 5.04 -3.01
CA LEU A 133 -11.41 6.14 -3.08
C LEU A 133 -12.10 7.47 -2.76
N ALA A 134 -13.24 7.75 -3.38
CA ALA A 134 -14.03 8.95 -3.08
C ALA A 134 -14.45 8.98 -1.61
N LEU A 135 -14.91 7.86 -1.06
CA LEU A 135 -15.30 7.76 0.34
C LEU A 135 -14.11 7.96 1.30
N ALA A 136 -12.93 7.43 0.95
CA ALA A 136 -11.70 7.64 1.71
C ALA A 136 -11.25 9.11 1.66
N LEU A 137 -11.37 9.79 0.52
CA LEU A 137 -11.10 11.22 0.39
C LEU A 137 -12.07 12.05 1.25
N VAL A 138 -13.37 11.76 1.18
CA VAL A 138 -14.36 12.43 2.04
C VAL A 138 -14.04 12.22 3.52
N TRP A 139 -13.71 10.99 3.91
CA TRP A 139 -13.30 10.69 5.29
C TRP A 139 -12.04 11.46 5.70
N THR A 140 -11.04 11.51 4.83
CA THR A 140 -9.79 12.25 5.10
C THR A 140 -10.06 13.74 5.29
N VAL A 141 -10.84 14.34 4.39
CA VAL A 141 -11.23 15.77 4.50
C VAL A 141 -12.04 16.00 5.76
N ALA A 142 -13.02 15.15 6.08
CA ALA A 142 -13.86 15.30 7.27
C ALA A 142 -13.06 15.24 8.58
N VAL A 143 -11.99 14.44 8.63
CA VAL A 143 -11.14 14.32 9.83
C VAL A 143 -10.09 15.45 9.90
N TRP A 144 -9.41 15.74 8.78
CA TRP A 144 -8.26 16.66 8.79
C TRP A 144 -8.61 18.12 8.55
N LEU A 145 -9.74 18.43 7.90
CA LEU A 145 -10.14 19.82 7.67
C LEU A 145 -10.41 20.60 8.99
N PRO A 146 -11.13 20.02 9.98
CA PRO A 146 -11.29 20.70 11.29
C PRO A 146 -9.98 20.90 12.03
N VAL A 147 -9.04 19.95 11.91
CA VAL A 147 -7.70 20.06 12.52
C VAL A 147 -6.92 21.20 11.89
N ALA A 148 -6.88 21.25 10.56
CA ALA A 148 -6.17 22.31 9.83
C ALA A 148 -6.76 23.70 10.13
N ALA A 149 -8.09 23.80 10.24
CA ALA A 149 -8.76 25.06 10.51
C ALA A 149 -8.54 25.60 11.93
N ASN A 150 -8.26 24.73 12.90
CA ASN A 150 -8.09 25.12 14.30
C ASN A 150 -6.64 24.97 14.80
N LEU A 151 -5.69 24.62 13.93
CA LEU A 151 -4.32 24.32 14.35
C LEU A 151 -3.61 25.55 14.90
N GLU A 152 -3.78 26.73 14.28
CA GLU A 152 -3.15 27.98 14.72
C GLU A 152 -3.64 28.41 16.11
N SER A 153 -4.95 28.43 16.31
CA SER A 153 -5.54 28.77 17.63
C SER A 153 -5.15 27.74 18.71
N ALA A 154 -5.10 26.46 18.36
CA ALA A 154 -4.68 25.42 19.29
C ALA A 154 -3.20 25.54 19.69
N LEU A 155 -2.33 26.03 18.81
CA LEU A 155 -0.92 26.27 19.12
C LEU A 155 -0.72 27.47 20.05
N GLU A 156 -1.56 28.51 19.94
CA GLU A 156 -1.50 29.67 20.80
C GLU A 156 -2.03 29.42 22.23
N ASP A 157 -3.08 28.61 22.36
CA ASP A 157 -3.78 28.37 23.63
C ASP A 157 -3.17 27.23 24.47
N LEU A 158 -2.36 26.32 23.86
CA LEU A 158 -1.85 25.15 24.57
C LEU A 158 -0.55 25.44 25.32
N PRO A 159 -0.45 25.01 26.61
CA PRO A 159 0.71 25.30 27.46
C PRO A 159 1.99 24.55 27.04
N SER A 160 1.91 23.59 26.10
CA SER A 160 3.05 22.82 25.64
C SER A 160 2.76 22.18 24.29
N GLU A 161 3.75 22.15 23.39
CA GLU A 161 3.70 21.47 22.09
C GLU A 161 3.37 19.97 22.20
N GLN A 162 3.67 19.36 23.35
CA GLN A 162 3.40 17.96 23.60
C GLN A 162 1.91 17.61 23.54
N TYR A 163 1.03 18.52 23.98
CA TYR A 163 -0.44 18.31 23.89
C TYR A 163 -0.91 18.31 22.43
N VAL A 164 -0.31 19.14 21.59
CA VAL A 164 -0.60 19.16 20.14
C VAL A 164 -0.21 17.79 19.51
N VAL A 165 0.97 17.28 19.84
CA VAL A 165 1.45 15.98 19.34
C VAL A 165 0.50 14.86 19.78
N TRP A 166 0.07 14.82 21.03
CA TRP A 166 -0.90 13.82 21.51
C TRP A 166 -2.26 13.97 20.84
N GLY A 167 -2.75 15.20 20.67
CA GLY A 167 -4.02 15.49 19.98
C GLY A 167 -4.00 15.01 18.54
N VAL A 168 -2.98 15.42 17.78
CA VAL A 168 -2.80 15.01 16.37
C VAL A 168 -2.63 13.49 16.26
N SER A 169 -1.89 12.85 17.17
CA SER A 169 -1.73 11.39 17.19
C SER A 169 -3.05 10.67 17.42
N GLY A 170 -3.89 11.17 18.34
CA GLY A 170 -5.23 10.63 18.58
C GLY A 170 -6.14 10.74 17.36
N ILE A 171 -6.13 11.89 16.69
CA ILE A 171 -6.89 12.13 15.46
C ILE A 171 -6.39 11.23 14.32
N ALA A 172 -5.07 11.07 14.18
CA ALA A 172 -4.47 10.16 13.22
C ALA A 172 -4.89 8.70 13.48
N ALA A 173 -5.00 8.28 14.73
CA ALA A 173 -5.50 6.95 15.09
C ALA A 173 -6.97 6.75 14.66
N ILE A 174 -7.83 7.75 14.88
CA ILE A 174 -9.24 7.73 14.44
C ILE A 174 -9.32 7.67 12.89
N TRP A 175 -8.51 8.47 12.21
CA TRP A 175 -8.43 8.48 10.75
C TRP A 175 -8.01 7.10 10.20
N LEU A 176 -6.96 6.50 10.76
CA LEU A 176 -6.50 5.17 10.36
C LEU A 176 -7.55 4.09 10.64
N ALA A 177 -8.25 4.15 11.78
CA ALA A 177 -9.33 3.23 12.09
C ALA A 177 -10.47 3.31 11.07
N GLY A 178 -10.87 4.51 10.66
CA GLY A 178 -11.87 4.70 9.60
C GLY A 178 -11.42 4.15 8.25
N LEU A 179 -10.16 4.39 7.85
CA LEU A 179 -9.60 3.80 6.64
C LEU A 179 -9.56 2.27 6.70
N ALA A 180 -9.23 1.68 7.85
CA ALA A 180 -9.25 0.23 8.04
C ALA A 180 -10.66 -0.35 7.86
N VAL A 181 -11.69 0.30 8.39
CA VAL A 181 -13.09 -0.07 8.18
C VAL A 181 -13.46 -0.02 6.70
N LEU A 182 -13.13 1.07 6.00
CA LEU A 182 -13.40 1.24 4.58
C LEU A 182 -12.68 0.16 3.74
N LEU A 183 -11.44 -0.17 4.09
CA LEU A 183 -10.65 -1.19 3.43
C LEU A 183 -11.30 -2.58 3.55
N VAL A 184 -11.72 -2.95 4.76
CA VAL A 184 -12.41 -4.24 5.00
C VAL A 184 -13.74 -4.29 4.26
N TRP A 185 -14.54 -3.22 4.33
CA TRP A 185 -15.82 -3.14 3.63
C TRP A 185 -15.64 -3.24 2.11
N SER A 186 -14.67 -2.52 1.54
CA SER A 186 -14.32 -2.60 0.12
C SER A 186 -13.96 -4.02 -0.30
N ALA A 187 -13.13 -4.71 0.48
CA ALA A 187 -12.67 -6.05 0.18
C ALA A 187 -13.83 -7.06 0.25
N LEU A 188 -14.71 -6.98 1.27
CA LEU A 188 -15.90 -7.82 1.39
C LEU A 188 -16.90 -7.57 0.27
N SER A 189 -17.11 -6.31 -0.13
CA SER A 189 -18.01 -5.97 -1.24
C SER A 189 -17.55 -6.57 -2.56
N ARG A 190 -16.24 -6.52 -2.85
CA ARG A 190 -15.63 -7.18 -4.03
C ARG A 190 -15.77 -8.70 -3.96
N LEU A 191 -15.56 -9.29 -2.78
CA LEU A 191 -15.71 -10.73 -2.58
C LEU A 191 -17.16 -11.18 -2.86
N GLN A 192 -18.17 -10.43 -2.37
CA GLN A 192 -19.57 -10.72 -2.63
C GLN A 192 -19.94 -10.58 -4.12
N CYS A 193 -19.42 -9.57 -4.78
CA CYS A 193 -19.57 -9.40 -6.23
C CYS A 193 -19.03 -10.63 -7.00
N LEU A 194 -17.90 -11.16 -6.55
CA LEU A 194 -17.24 -12.30 -7.17
C LEU A 194 -17.98 -13.63 -6.90
N GLN A 195 -18.43 -13.86 -5.67
CA GLN A 195 -19.07 -15.13 -5.27
C GLN A 195 -20.52 -15.24 -5.75
N GLN A 196 -21.26 -14.14 -5.76
CA GLN A 196 -22.70 -14.15 -6.06
C GLN A 196 -23.04 -13.56 -7.44
N GLY A 197 -22.07 -12.98 -8.16
CA GLY A 197 -22.31 -12.30 -9.44
C GLY A 197 -23.28 -11.12 -9.35
N THR A 198 -23.44 -10.53 -8.16
CA THR A 198 -24.44 -9.49 -7.88
C THR A 198 -24.00 -8.14 -8.43
N LEU A 199 -25.00 -7.29 -8.75
CA LEU A 199 -24.80 -5.91 -9.17
C LEU A 199 -24.08 -5.10 -8.07
N PHE A 200 -23.38 -4.03 -8.47
CA PHE A 200 -22.58 -3.18 -7.60
C PHE A 200 -23.28 -2.80 -6.28
N MET A 201 -24.51 -2.26 -6.35
CA MET A 201 -25.23 -1.79 -5.16
C MET A 201 -25.62 -2.92 -4.20
N ASN A 202 -25.99 -4.08 -4.73
CA ASN A 202 -26.32 -5.25 -3.91
C ASN A 202 -25.08 -5.80 -3.23
N SER A 203 -23.96 -5.90 -3.94
CA SER A 203 -22.68 -6.32 -3.38
C SER A 203 -22.19 -5.37 -2.29
N LEU A 204 -22.40 -4.05 -2.45
CA LEU A 204 -22.06 -3.04 -1.45
C LEU A 204 -22.85 -3.23 -0.15
N LYS A 205 -24.18 -3.42 -0.27
CA LYS A 205 -25.08 -3.68 0.87
C LYS A 205 -24.75 -5.00 1.57
N LEU A 206 -24.53 -6.07 0.80
CA LEU A 206 -24.16 -7.38 1.34
C LEU A 206 -22.80 -7.36 2.02
N GLY A 207 -21.80 -6.71 1.43
CA GLY A 207 -20.50 -6.52 2.01
C GLY A 207 -20.54 -5.74 3.33
N GLY A 208 -21.35 -4.67 3.40
CA GLY A 208 -21.59 -3.91 4.62
C GLY A 208 -22.30 -4.73 5.71
N ARG A 209 -23.31 -5.51 5.35
CA ARG A 209 -24.01 -6.39 6.29
C ARG A 209 -23.09 -7.49 6.83
N LEU A 210 -22.28 -8.08 5.98
CA LEU A 210 -21.25 -9.06 6.39
C LEU A 210 -20.21 -8.44 7.31
N PHE A 211 -19.72 -7.25 6.97
CA PHE A 211 -18.81 -6.52 7.84
C PHE A 211 -19.39 -6.35 9.23
N TRP A 212 -20.63 -5.86 9.33
CA TRP A 212 -21.28 -5.60 10.62
C TRP A 212 -21.46 -6.88 11.47
N ASN A 213 -21.82 -7.98 10.82
CA ASN A 213 -22.03 -9.28 11.49
C ASN A 213 -20.71 -9.94 11.93
N LYS A 214 -19.61 -9.73 11.20
CA LYS A 214 -18.33 -10.41 11.45
C LYS A 214 -17.18 -9.44 11.76
N LYS A 215 -17.49 -8.19 12.16
CA LYS A 215 -16.52 -7.09 12.36
C LYS A 215 -15.32 -7.49 13.22
N THR A 216 -15.55 -8.12 14.35
CA THR A 216 -14.49 -8.54 15.28
C THR A 216 -13.53 -9.55 14.67
N ARG A 217 -14.03 -10.49 13.87
CA ARG A 217 -13.21 -11.50 13.20
C ARG A 217 -12.38 -10.88 12.07
N MET A 218 -13.00 -10.00 11.28
CA MET A 218 -12.36 -9.32 10.15
C MET A 218 -11.30 -8.33 10.61
N LEU A 219 -11.65 -7.47 11.57
CA LEU A 219 -10.69 -6.51 12.12
C LEU A 219 -9.55 -7.22 12.87
N GLY A 220 -9.84 -8.32 13.58
CA GLY A 220 -8.81 -9.11 14.23
C GLY A 220 -7.86 -9.80 13.24
N LEU A 221 -8.36 -10.30 12.10
CA LEU A 221 -7.52 -10.83 11.03
C LEU A 221 -6.65 -9.73 10.42
N LEU A 222 -7.24 -8.56 10.14
CA LEU A 222 -6.52 -7.40 9.62
C LEU A 222 -5.41 -6.97 10.59
N ALA A 223 -5.74 -6.81 11.88
CA ALA A 223 -4.78 -6.42 12.91
C ALA A 223 -3.63 -7.44 13.06
N GLY A 224 -3.95 -8.74 13.04
CA GLY A 224 -2.94 -9.79 13.10
C GLY A 224 -1.98 -9.77 11.91
N LEU A 225 -2.51 -9.63 10.70
CA LEU A 225 -1.68 -9.53 9.48
C LEU A 225 -0.92 -8.21 9.39
N ALA A 226 -1.52 -7.09 9.86
CA ALA A 226 -0.84 -5.81 10.00
C ALA A 226 0.32 -5.89 11.00
N GLY A 227 0.13 -6.60 12.12
CA GLY A 227 1.20 -6.88 13.09
C GLY A 227 2.37 -7.63 12.46
N VAL A 228 2.10 -8.66 11.65
CA VAL A 228 3.15 -9.37 10.90
C VAL A 228 3.86 -8.43 9.93
N GLN A 229 3.12 -7.57 9.23
CA GLN A 229 3.72 -6.58 8.32
C GLN A 229 4.63 -5.59 9.06
N ILE A 230 4.19 -5.11 10.22
CA ILE A 230 4.99 -4.20 11.07
C ILE A 230 6.28 -4.90 11.52
N LEU A 231 6.22 -6.16 11.95
CA LEU A 231 7.40 -6.93 12.35
C LEU A 231 8.40 -7.11 11.19
N VAL A 232 7.91 -7.42 9.99
CA VAL A 232 8.77 -7.54 8.80
C VAL A 232 9.43 -6.21 8.46
N THR A 233 8.68 -5.10 8.52
CA THR A 233 9.20 -3.76 8.24
C THR A 233 10.19 -3.30 9.32
N ALA A 234 9.89 -3.57 10.59
CA ALA A 234 10.79 -3.26 11.71
C ALA A 234 12.10 -4.06 11.61
N GLY A 235 12.03 -5.35 11.23
CA GLY A 235 13.21 -6.17 10.99
C GLY A 235 14.09 -5.61 9.87
N TYR A 236 13.47 -5.14 8.79
CA TYR A 236 14.21 -4.46 7.72
C TYR A 236 14.86 -3.15 8.21
N TRP A 237 14.13 -2.33 8.97
CA TRP A 237 14.64 -1.08 9.52
C TRP A 237 15.82 -1.30 10.48
N LEU A 238 15.78 -2.34 11.34
CA LEU A 238 16.90 -2.72 12.20
C LEU A 238 18.10 -3.18 11.38
N LEU A 239 17.88 -3.88 10.28
CA LEU A 239 18.96 -4.29 9.38
C LEU A 239 19.60 -3.08 8.69
N GLU A 240 18.81 -2.12 8.24
CA GLU A 240 19.26 -0.87 7.62
C GLU A 240 20.05 0.00 8.60
N SER A 241 19.58 0.11 9.86
CA SER A 241 20.25 0.91 10.89
C SER A 241 21.59 0.30 11.35
N SER A 242 21.78 -1.02 11.20
CA SER A 242 23.01 -1.72 11.59
C SER A 242 24.11 -1.69 10.54
N GLY A 243 23.80 -1.39 9.26
CA GLY A 243 24.75 -1.44 8.16
C GLY A 243 24.63 -0.22 7.23
N GLY A 244 25.74 0.48 7.00
CA GLY A 244 25.80 1.56 6.00
C GLY A 244 25.85 1.01 4.57
N MET A 245 25.23 1.72 3.61
CA MET A 245 25.36 1.42 2.17
C MET A 245 26.71 1.92 1.60
N THR A 246 27.80 1.49 2.21
CA THR A 246 29.16 2.00 1.91
C THR A 246 29.88 1.23 0.81
N SER A 247 29.43 0.04 0.47
CA SER A 247 30.03 -0.82 -0.56
C SER A 247 29.00 -1.30 -1.59
N PRO A 248 29.42 -1.62 -2.83
CA PRO A 248 28.50 -2.18 -3.85
C PRO A 248 27.81 -3.46 -3.38
N LEU A 249 28.50 -4.28 -2.58
CA LEU A 249 27.93 -5.51 -2.03
C LEU A 249 26.84 -5.20 -1.00
N SER A 250 27.06 -4.23 -0.10
CA SER A 250 26.04 -3.83 0.88
C SER A 250 24.78 -3.27 0.17
N VAL A 251 24.94 -2.46 -0.88
CA VAL A 251 23.82 -1.96 -1.69
C VAL A 251 23.02 -3.12 -2.28
N LEU A 252 23.68 -4.14 -2.82
CA LEU A 252 23.00 -5.31 -3.41
C LEU A 252 22.27 -6.14 -2.35
N VAL A 253 22.84 -6.31 -1.17
CA VAL A 253 22.21 -7.02 -0.03
C VAL A 253 20.97 -6.25 0.44
N PHE A 254 21.06 -4.94 0.64
CA PHE A 254 19.93 -4.10 1.04
C PHE A 254 18.82 -4.09 -0.03
N PHE A 255 19.19 -4.02 -1.31
CA PHE A 255 18.22 -4.14 -2.40
C PHE A 255 17.50 -5.49 -2.35
N GLY A 256 18.23 -6.61 -2.17
CA GLY A 256 17.62 -7.93 -2.01
C GLY A 256 16.68 -8.00 -0.81
N ALA A 257 17.06 -7.43 0.33
CA ALA A 257 16.21 -7.35 1.53
C ALA A 257 14.94 -6.53 1.28
N GLN A 258 15.03 -5.40 0.57
CA GLN A 258 13.87 -4.60 0.17
C GLN A 258 12.91 -5.40 -0.73
N GLN A 259 13.44 -6.12 -1.72
CA GLN A 259 12.61 -6.97 -2.59
C GLN A 259 11.89 -8.06 -1.79
N LEU A 260 12.55 -8.64 -0.80
CA LEU A 260 11.95 -9.63 0.09
C LEU A 260 10.80 -9.03 0.91
N VAL A 261 10.94 -7.82 1.45
CA VAL A 261 9.85 -7.09 2.13
C VAL A 261 8.67 -6.85 1.20
N VAL A 262 8.91 -6.49 -0.07
CA VAL A 262 7.85 -6.30 -1.07
C VAL A 262 7.09 -7.61 -1.32
N VAL A 263 7.82 -8.73 -1.50
CA VAL A 263 7.20 -10.06 -1.66
C VAL A 263 6.38 -10.46 -0.44
N CYS A 264 6.91 -10.25 0.78
CA CYS A 264 6.18 -10.48 2.03
C CYS A 264 4.89 -9.66 2.10
N ARG A 265 4.92 -8.39 1.71
CA ARG A 265 3.73 -7.52 1.67
C ARG A 265 2.65 -8.05 0.73
N ILE A 266 3.04 -8.52 -0.46
CA ILE A 266 2.10 -9.12 -1.42
C ILE A 266 1.54 -10.44 -0.87
N LEU A 267 2.38 -11.25 -0.24
CA LEU A 267 1.98 -12.50 0.40
C LEU A 267 0.97 -12.25 1.53
N ILE A 268 1.21 -11.27 2.40
CA ILE A 268 0.29 -10.87 3.47
C ILE A 268 -1.05 -10.42 2.88
N ARG A 269 -1.05 -9.69 1.77
CA ARG A 269 -2.29 -9.32 1.05
C ARG A 269 -3.03 -10.56 0.55
N GLN A 270 -2.33 -11.54 -0.01
CA GLN A 270 -2.94 -12.79 -0.46
C GLN A 270 -3.51 -13.59 0.71
N MET A 271 -2.81 -13.65 1.84
CA MET A 271 -3.30 -14.24 3.08
C MET A 271 -4.58 -13.55 3.57
N TRP A 272 -4.63 -12.22 3.50
CA TRP A 272 -5.81 -11.43 3.82
C TRP A 272 -7.03 -11.85 2.98
N TYR A 273 -6.86 -11.94 1.66
CA TYR A 273 -7.94 -12.36 0.76
C TYR A 273 -8.38 -13.81 1.00
N ALA A 274 -7.45 -14.72 1.25
CA ALA A 274 -7.75 -16.11 1.58
C ALA A 274 -8.51 -16.24 2.92
N GLY A 275 -8.14 -15.46 3.92
CA GLY A 275 -8.82 -15.42 5.21
C GLY A 275 -10.24 -14.88 5.12
N MET A 276 -10.46 -13.83 4.33
CA MET A 276 -11.79 -13.28 4.11
C MET A 276 -12.73 -14.24 3.38
N ALA A 277 -12.20 -15.05 2.46
CA ALA A 277 -13.02 -15.99 1.68
C ALA A 277 -13.63 -17.10 2.55
N VAL A 278 -13.06 -17.39 3.72
CA VAL A 278 -13.48 -18.47 4.64
C VAL A 278 -14.18 -17.94 5.90
N ALA A 279 -13.91 -16.70 6.28
CA ALA A 279 -14.49 -16.08 7.47
C ALA A 279 -15.95 -15.70 7.29
#